data_a2dac798e06cee4dafb9d3db5d86b8d5
#
_entry.id   a2dac798e06cee4dafb9d3db5d86b8d5
#
_cell.length_a   1.000
_cell.length_b   1.000
_cell.length_c   1.000
_cell.angle_alpha   90.00
_cell.angle_beta   90.00
_cell.angle_gamma   90.00
#
_symmetry.space_group_name_H-M   'P 1'
#
loop_
_entity.id
_entity.type
_entity.pdbx_description
1 polymer ?
#
loop_
_entity_poly.entity_id
_entity_poly.type
_entity_poly.pdbx_seq_one_letter_code
_entity_poly.pdbx_strand_id
1 'polypeptide(L)'
;MSVPQLNPKYQALGNDSRYFVVTGGRGSGKSFAVGAFLALLTMEQGHKILFTRYTMSSASTSIIPEFIEKIELYGISEHFRITKDEILNMSTGSSIIFKGIKTSAGNQTAALKSLQGITTFVLDEAEELIDEDTFDKIDQSVRAKNKPNRVILILNPTTKEHWIYQRFFAAKAVNGGHNGWKDNVTYIHTTFKDNMEHLSDSFLMQIEEIRRRRPDKYNHQILGGWLDKADGVVFTRWTIGPFNEYTPYVYGQDFGFSVDPTVLLKVGIDKDRKKMWXXG
;
A
#
# COMPACT_ATOMS: atom_id res chain seq x y z
N MET A 1 4.49 -8.70 -31.67
CA MET A 1 3.59 -7.95 -30.75
C MET A 1 4.28 -6.67 -30.33
N SER A 2 3.54 -5.57 -30.18
CA SER A 2 4.12 -4.33 -29.67
C SER A 2 4.41 -4.47 -28.17
N VAL A 3 5.54 -3.95 -27.70
CA VAL A 3 5.89 -3.93 -26.28
C VAL A 3 4.87 -3.07 -25.54
N PRO A 4 4.30 -3.54 -24.43
CA PRO A 4 3.32 -2.73 -23.69
C PRO A 4 3.94 -1.41 -23.23
N GLN A 5 3.24 -0.32 -23.51
CA GLN A 5 3.66 0.99 -23.06
C GLN A 5 2.96 1.33 -21.74
N LEU A 6 3.74 1.62 -20.72
CA LEU A 6 3.20 2.06 -19.43
C LEU A 6 2.73 3.53 -19.54
N ASN A 7 1.70 3.87 -18.78
CA ASN A 7 1.26 5.28 -18.70
C ASN A 7 2.47 6.15 -18.33
N PRO A 8 2.66 7.31 -19.01
CA PRO A 8 3.84 8.15 -18.78
C PRO A 8 4.08 8.57 -17.33
N LYS A 9 3.05 8.61 -16.49
CA LYS A 9 3.22 8.90 -15.05
C LYS A 9 4.21 7.94 -14.38
N TYR A 10 4.28 6.68 -14.85
CA TYR A 10 5.17 5.67 -14.27
C TYR A 10 6.64 5.86 -14.65
N GLN A 11 6.96 6.75 -15.61
CA GLN A 11 8.36 7.10 -15.90
C GLN A 11 9.05 7.65 -14.64
N ALA A 12 8.26 8.24 -13.72
CA ALA A 12 8.77 8.74 -12.44
C ALA A 12 9.37 7.64 -11.55
N LEU A 13 9.11 6.35 -11.82
CA LEU A 13 9.80 5.25 -11.11
C LEU A 13 11.32 5.26 -11.37
N GLY A 14 11.77 5.93 -12.44
CA GLY A 14 13.19 6.10 -12.76
C GLY A 14 13.87 7.24 -12.00
N ASN A 15 13.14 8.03 -11.22
CA ASN A 15 13.72 9.17 -10.48
C ASN A 15 14.75 8.72 -9.45
N ASP A 16 15.63 9.63 -9.07
CA ASP A 16 16.58 9.41 -7.98
C ASP A 16 15.96 9.84 -6.66
N SER A 17 15.08 8.98 -6.14
CA SER A 17 14.40 9.18 -4.85
C SER A 17 14.58 7.95 -3.97
N ARG A 18 14.56 8.17 -2.66
CA ARG A 18 14.57 7.07 -1.68
C ARG A 18 13.21 6.38 -1.65
N TYR A 19 12.14 7.16 -1.64
CA TYR A 19 10.78 6.63 -1.48
C TYR A 19 9.94 6.91 -2.72
N PHE A 20 9.14 5.92 -3.09
CA PHE A 20 8.14 6.01 -4.17
C PHE A 20 6.79 5.63 -3.59
N VAL A 21 5.85 6.55 -3.60
CA VAL A 21 4.51 6.32 -3.06
C VAL A 21 3.54 6.27 -4.23
N VAL A 22 3.16 5.04 -4.61
CA VAL A 22 2.34 4.76 -5.79
C VAL A 22 0.91 4.51 -5.32
N THR A 23 0.06 5.50 -5.50
CA THR A 23 -1.33 5.47 -5.06
C THR A 23 -2.29 5.44 -6.24
N GLY A 24 -3.53 5.05 -5.98
CA GLY A 24 -4.58 5.08 -6.99
C GLY A 24 -5.72 4.15 -6.65
N GLY A 25 -6.79 4.25 -7.41
CA GLY A 25 -7.96 3.41 -7.23
C GLY A 25 -7.85 2.06 -7.94
N ARG A 26 -8.94 1.31 -7.86
CA ARG A 26 -9.05 0.03 -8.56
C ARG A 26 -9.01 0.24 -10.07
N GLY A 27 -8.34 -0.65 -10.79
CA GLY A 27 -8.22 -0.60 -12.24
C GLY A 27 -7.19 0.40 -12.75
N SER A 28 -6.38 1.01 -11.89
CA SER A 28 -5.42 2.05 -12.29
C SER A 28 -4.09 1.53 -12.85
N GLY A 29 -3.86 0.20 -12.82
CA GLY A 29 -2.64 -0.39 -13.39
C GLY A 29 -1.40 -0.32 -12.51
N LYS A 30 -1.51 0.10 -11.24
CA LYS A 30 -0.35 0.30 -10.34
C LYS A 30 0.56 -0.92 -10.23
N SER A 31 -0.01 -2.05 -9.82
CA SER A 31 0.78 -3.27 -9.57
C SER A 31 1.38 -3.80 -10.85
N PHE A 32 0.65 -3.69 -11.98
CA PHE A 32 1.19 -4.06 -13.29
C PHE A 32 2.43 -3.20 -13.62
N ALA A 33 2.29 -1.87 -13.51
CA ALA A 33 3.36 -0.95 -13.90
C ALA A 33 4.60 -1.09 -13.02
N VAL A 34 4.41 -1.18 -11.68
CA VAL A 34 5.55 -1.40 -10.78
C VAL A 34 6.18 -2.76 -11.04
N GLY A 35 5.37 -3.82 -11.22
CA GLY A 35 5.91 -5.15 -11.53
C GLY A 35 6.73 -5.17 -12.82
N ALA A 36 6.24 -4.49 -13.86
CA ALA A 36 6.99 -4.36 -15.13
C ALA A 36 8.31 -3.60 -14.91
N PHE A 37 8.27 -2.49 -14.18
CA PHE A 37 9.47 -1.72 -13.83
C PHE A 37 10.49 -2.61 -13.09
N LEU A 38 10.03 -3.41 -12.11
CA LEU A 38 10.94 -4.27 -11.34
C LEU A 38 11.55 -5.38 -12.23
N ALA A 39 10.76 -5.98 -13.11
CA ALA A 39 11.28 -6.99 -14.05
C ALA A 39 12.37 -6.38 -14.95
N LEU A 40 12.10 -5.19 -15.50
CA LEU A 40 13.07 -4.49 -16.33
C LEU A 40 14.30 -4.04 -15.53
N LEU A 41 14.12 -3.62 -14.26
CA LEU A 41 15.24 -3.24 -13.40
C LEU A 41 16.22 -4.42 -13.19
N THR A 42 15.74 -5.66 -13.20
CA THR A 42 16.63 -6.82 -13.09
C THR A 42 17.50 -7.03 -14.33
N MET A 43 17.20 -6.36 -15.45
CA MET A 43 18.06 -6.42 -16.64
C MET A 43 19.37 -5.65 -16.42
N GLU A 44 19.46 -4.84 -15.36
CA GLU A 44 20.70 -4.24 -14.90
C GLU A 44 21.35 -5.11 -13.81
N GLN A 45 22.67 -5.12 -13.76
CA GLN A 45 23.41 -5.92 -12.75
C GLN A 45 23.30 -5.30 -11.35
N GLY A 46 23.33 -6.15 -10.33
CA GLY A 46 23.50 -5.75 -8.94
C GLY A 46 22.23 -5.34 -8.21
N HIS A 47 21.07 -5.64 -8.76
CA HIS A 47 19.81 -5.37 -8.08
C HIS A 47 19.31 -6.61 -7.35
N LYS A 48 19.03 -6.42 -6.06
CA LYS A 48 18.38 -7.43 -5.22
C LYS A 48 17.13 -6.81 -4.65
N ILE A 49 15.98 -7.26 -5.15
CA ILE A 49 14.68 -6.65 -4.88
C ILE A 49 13.93 -7.53 -3.89
N LEU A 50 13.49 -6.95 -2.78
CA LEU A 50 12.62 -7.62 -1.81
C LEU A 50 11.19 -7.15 -2.06
N PHE A 51 10.37 -8.04 -2.64
CA PHE A 51 8.94 -7.76 -2.87
C PHE A 51 8.12 -8.37 -1.75
N THR A 52 7.34 -7.55 -1.06
CA THR A 52 6.55 -8.02 0.08
C THR A 52 5.08 -7.60 -0.04
N ARG A 53 4.22 -8.38 0.63
CA ARG A 53 2.88 -8.01 1.08
C ARG A 53 2.79 -8.28 2.59
N TYR A 54 1.85 -7.62 3.25
CA TYR A 54 1.65 -7.87 4.69
C TYR A 54 1.39 -9.36 4.91
N THR A 55 0.45 -9.94 4.16
CA THR A 55 0.23 -11.39 4.15
C THR A 55 0.54 -11.94 2.75
N MET A 56 1.29 -13.03 2.70
CA MET A 56 1.59 -13.72 1.45
C MET A 56 1.63 -15.22 1.74
N SER A 57 0.54 -15.91 1.48
CA SER A 57 0.43 -17.35 1.76
C SER A 57 1.30 -18.17 0.81
N SER A 58 1.33 -17.79 -0.47
CA SER A 58 2.18 -18.44 -1.46
C SER A 58 2.47 -17.48 -2.61
N ALA A 59 3.72 -17.13 -2.79
CA ALA A 59 4.15 -16.27 -3.90
C ALA A 59 3.98 -17.00 -5.24
N SER A 60 4.22 -18.31 -5.25
CA SER A 60 4.17 -19.11 -6.50
C SER A 60 2.79 -19.19 -7.12
N THR A 61 1.72 -19.04 -6.33
CA THR A 61 0.35 -19.12 -6.83
C THR A 61 -0.32 -17.76 -7.00
N SER A 62 0.26 -16.69 -6.45
CA SER A 62 -0.37 -15.36 -6.48
C SER A 62 0.43 -14.33 -7.26
N ILE A 63 1.65 -14.03 -6.83
CA ILE A 63 2.42 -12.90 -7.36
C ILE A 63 3.35 -13.33 -8.51
N ILE A 64 4.02 -14.46 -8.38
CA ILE A 64 4.99 -14.90 -9.39
C ILE A 64 4.33 -15.06 -10.78
N PRO A 65 3.11 -15.63 -10.92
CA PRO A 65 2.45 -15.67 -12.23
C PRO A 65 2.26 -14.30 -12.86
N GLU A 66 1.95 -13.28 -12.06
CA GLU A 66 1.81 -11.91 -12.56
C GLU A 66 3.14 -11.38 -13.11
N PHE A 67 4.28 -11.72 -12.47
CA PHE A 67 5.60 -11.34 -12.98
C PHE A 67 5.97 -12.11 -14.24
N ILE A 68 5.63 -13.39 -14.31
CA ILE A 68 5.87 -14.22 -15.52
C ILE A 68 5.16 -13.59 -16.72
N GLU A 69 3.89 -13.20 -16.55
CA GLU A 69 3.13 -12.51 -17.59
C GLU A 69 3.90 -11.29 -18.14
N LYS A 70 4.42 -10.46 -17.24
CA LYS A 70 5.16 -9.25 -17.63
C LYS A 70 6.46 -9.61 -18.36
N ILE A 71 7.20 -10.58 -17.85
CA ILE A 71 8.45 -11.07 -18.44
C ILE A 71 8.19 -11.57 -19.89
N GLU A 72 7.08 -12.30 -20.08
CA GLU A 72 6.65 -12.79 -21.40
C GLU A 72 6.25 -11.64 -22.31
N LEU A 73 5.47 -10.68 -21.80
CA LEU A 73 5.02 -9.53 -22.57
C LEU A 73 6.19 -8.67 -23.09
N TYR A 74 7.27 -8.59 -22.31
CA TYR A 74 8.46 -7.84 -22.72
C TYR A 74 9.45 -8.69 -23.55
N GLY A 75 9.16 -9.98 -23.75
CA GLY A 75 9.99 -10.87 -24.55
C GLY A 75 11.37 -11.15 -23.95
N ILE A 76 11.46 -11.20 -22.64
CA ILE A 76 12.73 -11.36 -21.92
C ILE A 76 12.80 -12.67 -21.11
N SER A 77 11.89 -13.61 -21.35
CA SER A 77 11.75 -14.85 -20.56
C SER A 77 13.03 -15.68 -20.50
N GLU A 78 13.80 -15.69 -21.59
CA GLU A 78 15.04 -16.49 -21.71
C GLU A 78 16.11 -16.11 -20.67
N HIS A 79 16.01 -14.92 -20.08
CA HIS A 79 16.97 -14.46 -19.08
C HIS A 79 16.66 -14.97 -17.68
N PHE A 80 15.50 -15.58 -17.45
CA PHE A 80 15.02 -15.78 -16.08
C PHE A 80 14.91 -17.25 -15.67
N ARG A 81 15.38 -17.53 -14.46
CA ARG A 81 15.06 -18.76 -13.74
C ARG A 81 14.09 -18.42 -12.62
N ILE A 82 12.99 -19.17 -12.55
CA ILE A 82 11.89 -18.91 -11.63
C ILE A 82 11.78 -20.07 -10.64
N THR A 83 11.70 -19.73 -9.36
CA THR A 83 11.47 -20.69 -8.26
C THR A 83 10.16 -20.34 -7.54
N LYS A 84 9.88 -21.02 -6.44
CA LYS A 84 8.65 -20.79 -5.67
C LYS A 84 8.60 -19.43 -4.96
N ASP A 85 9.76 -18.80 -4.73
CA ASP A 85 9.84 -17.54 -3.96
C ASP A 85 10.90 -16.57 -4.51
N GLU A 86 11.43 -16.82 -5.71
CA GLU A 86 12.41 -15.94 -6.32
C GLU A 86 12.35 -16.00 -7.84
N ILE A 87 12.57 -14.87 -8.46
CA ILE A 87 12.81 -14.71 -9.91
C ILE A 87 14.26 -14.18 -10.04
N LEU A 88 15.13 -15.00 -10.65
CA LEU A 88 16.55 -14.67 -10.83
C LEU A 88 16.84 -14.42 -12.30
N ASN A 89 17.40 -13.26 -12.62
CA ASN A 89 17.92 -12.98 -13.95
C ASN A 89 19.32 -13.61 -14.06
N MET A 90 19.43 -14.64 -14.89
CA MET A 90 20.67 -15.43 -15.07
C MET A 90 21.77 -14.63 -15.79
N SER A 91 21.38 -13.61 -16.57
CA SER A 91 22.34 -12.82 -17.35
C SER A 91 23.02 -11.75 -16.47
N THR A 92 22.29 -11.20 -15.50
CA THR A 92 22.77 -10.08 -14.67
C THR A 92 23.08 -10.47 -13.23
N GLY A 93 22.52 -11.59 -12.77
CA GLY A 93 22.55 -11.98 -11.35
C GLY A 93 21.59 -11.21 -10.46
N SER A 94 20.79 -10.31 -11.01
CA SER A 94 19.79 -9.55 -10.24
C SER A 94 18.56 -10.40 -9.98
N SER A 95 17.90 -10.19 -8.84
CA SER A 95 16.76 -11.03 -8.49
C SER A 95 15.65 -10.29 -7.75
N ILE A 96 14.44 -10.89 -7.81
CA ILE A 96 13.28 -10.46 -7.03
C ILE A 96 12.93 -11.60 -6.06
N ILE A 97 12.99 -11.32 -4.78
CA ILE A 97 12.68 -12.26 -3.69
C ILE A 97 11.31 -11.89 -3.13
N PHE A 98 10.42 -12.89 -3.01
CA PHE A 98 9.04 -12.69 -2.56
C PHE A 98 8.87 -13.19 -1.14
N LYS A 99 8.39 -12.33 -0.22
CA LYS A 99 8.19 -12.69 1.19
C LYS A 99 6.96 -11.99 1.77
N GLY A 100 6.22 -12.71 2.63
CA GLY A 100 5.20 -12.09 3.48
C GLY A 100 5.83 -11.47 4.72
N ILE A 101 5.28 -10.35 5.19
CA ILE A 101 5.73 -9.74 6.46
C ILE A 101 5.17 -10.55 7.63
N LYS A 102 3.88 -10.89 7.56
CA LYS A 102 3.20 -11.72 8.57
C LYS A 102 3.05 -13.14 8.05
N THR A 103 3.27 -14.11 8.93
CA THR A 103 3.05 -15.53 8.64
C THR A 103 2.23 -16.15 9.78
N SER A 104 1.86 -17.42 9.62
CA SER A 104 1.17 -18.18 10.67
C SER A 104 1.98 -18.26 11.97
N ALA A 105 3.31 -18.17 11.88
CA ALA A 105 4.21 -18.18 13.04
C ALA A 105 4.49 -16.79 13.61
N GLY A 106 3.86 -15.74 13.08
CA GLY A 106 4.07 -14.36 13.51
C GLY A 106 4.80 -13.50 12.48
N ASN A 107 5.29 -12.34 12.90
CA ASN A 107 6.00 -11.41 12.01
C ASN A 107 7.41 -11.93 11.67
N GLN A 108 7.74 -11.96 10.39
CA GLN A 108 9.05 -12.36 9.88
C GLN A 108 10.06 -11.22 9.81
N THR A 109 9.84 -10.13 10.54
CA THR A 109 10.68 -8.92 10.44
C THR A 109 12.17 -9.24 10.64
N ALA A 110 12.50 -10.15 11.57
CA ALA A 110 13.90 -10.54 11.81
C ALA A 110 14.51 -11.25 10.59
N ALA A 111 13.77 -12.14 9.93
CA ALA A 111 14.23 -12.84 8.74
C ALA A 111 14.40 -11.86 7.56
N LEU A 112 13.50 -10.89 7.42
CA LEU A 112 13.58 -9.88 6.35
C LEU A 112 14.79 -8.96 6.54
N LYS A 113 15.09 -8.55 7.78
CA LYS A 113 16.26 -7.73 8.11
C LYS A 113 17.59 -8.45 7.83
N SER A 114 17.61 -9.78 7.92
CA SER A 114 18.82 -10.54 7.71
C SER A 114 19.21 -10.68 6.23
N LEU A 115 18.31 -10.29 5.31
CA LEU A 115 18.60 -10.32 3.88
C LEU A 115 19.62 -9.21 3.55
N GLN A 116 20.82 -9.61 3.16
CA GLN A 116 21.88 -8.67 2.84
C GLN A 116 21.83 -8.23 1.38
N GLY A 117 22.26 -6.99 1.13
CA GLY A 117 22.40 -6.45 -0.20
C GLY A 117 21.12 -6.05 -0.90
N ILE A 118 20.02 -5.92 -0.14
CA ILE A 118 18.75 -5.43 -0.73
C ILE A 118 18.96 -4.01 -1.24
N THR A 119 18.67 -3.79 -2.52
CA THR A 119 18.72 -2.47 -3.17
C THR A 119 17.33 -1.85 -3.28
N THR A 120 16.29 -2.68 -3.36
CA THR A 120 14.90 -2.19 -3.50
C THR A 120 13.99 -2.98 -2.58
N PHE A 121 13.23 -2.29 -1.74
CA PHE A 121 12.17 -2.86 -0.93
C PHE A 121 10.83 -2.42 -1.51
N VAL A 122 9.95 -3.37 -1.79
CA VAL A 122 8.61 -3.10 -2.30
C VAL A 122 7.59 -3.63 -1.30
N LEU A 123 6.68 -2.77 -0.91
CA LEU A 123 5.53 -3.15 -0.09
C LEU A 123 4.27 -2.96 -0.94
N ASP A 124 3.75 -4.06 -1.44
CA ASP A 124 2.50 -4.08 -2.22
C ASP A 124 1.33 -4.26 -1.24
N GLU A 125 0.20 -3.65 -1.58
CA GLU A 125 -0.96 -3.56 -0.68
C GLU A 125 -0.52 -2.93 0.66
N ALA A 126 0.24 -1.84 0.56
CA ALA A 126 0.90 -1.24 1.73
C ALA A 126 -0.10 -0.73 2.77
N GLU A 127 -1.35 -0.50 2.36
CA GLU A 127 -2.43 -0.12 3.26
C GLU A 127 -2.74 -1.20 4.33
N GLU A 128 -2.33 -2.44 4.10
CA GLU A 128 -2.56 -3.51 5.07
C GLU A 128 -1.57 -3.48 6.24
N LEU A 129 -0.41 -2.82 6.07
CA LEU A 129 0.59 -2.72 7.14
C LEU A 129 0.26 -1.52 8.03
N ILE A 130 -0.40 -1.78 9.15
CA ILE A 130 -0.82 -0.76 10.12
C ILE A 130 0.37 -0.27 10.98
N ASP A 131 1.32 -1.18 11.25
CA ASP A 131 2.43 -0.92 12.17
C ASP A 131 3.62 -0.28 11.45
N GLU A 132 3.80 1.03 11.65
CA GLU A 132 4.93 1.79 11.08
C GLU A 132 6.28 1.28 11.56
N ASP A 133 6.39 0.83 12.83
CA ASP A 133 7.65 0.30 13.36
C ASP A 133 8.13 -0.92 12.57
N THR A 134 7.21 -1.77 12.13
CA THR A 134 7.55 -2.91 11.27
C THR A 134 8.10 -2.44 9.93
N PHE A 135 7.49 -1.41 9.33
CA PHE A 135 8.01 -0.82 8.09
C PHE A 135 9.42 -0.27 8.29
N ASP A 136 9.64 0.52 9.36
CA ASP A 136 10.96 1.14 9.64
C ASP A 136 12.06 0.09 9.80
N LYS A 137 11.75 -1.02 10.48
CA LYS A 137 12.71 -2.10 10.67
C LYS A 137 13.18 -2.73 9.37
N ILE A 138 12.29 -2.83 8.37
CA ILE A 138 12.65 -3.36 7.05
C ILE A 138 13.36 -2.28 6.21
N ASP A 139 12.83 -1.05 6.20
CA ASP A 139 13.40 0.09 5.47
C ASP A 139 14.88 0.29 5.83
N GLN A 140 15.22 0.24 7.13
CA GLN A 140 16.60 0.42 7.61
C GLN A 140 17.55 -0.68 7.09
N SER A 141 17.04 -1.82 6.66
CA SER A 141 17.86 -2.90 6.10
C SER A 141 18.24 -2.65 4.62
N VAL A 142 17.57 -1.71 3.95
CA VAL A 142 17.82 -1.36 2.56
C VAL A 142 18.94 -0.31 2.51
N ARG A 143 20.16 -0.81 2.46
CA ARG A 143 21.38 0.03 2.57
C ARG A 143 22.56 -0.56 1.77
N ALA A 144 22.27 -1.02 0.55
CA ALA A 144 23.31 -1.53 -0.34
C ALA A 144 24.28 -0.40 -0.76
N LYS A 145 25.55 -0.73 -0.86
CA LYS A 145 26.56 0.22 -1.35
C LYS A 145 26.58 0.21 -2.89
N ASN A 146 26.87 1.38 -3.46
CA ASN A 146 27.12 1.56 -4.90
C ASN A 146 25.91 1.26 -5.79
N LYS A 147 24.71 1.33 -5.24
CA LYS A 147 23.44 1.22 -5.99
C LYS A 147 22.39 2.14 -5.36
N PRO A 148 21.49 2.70 -6.15
CA PRO A 148 20.37 3.42 -5.56
C PRO A 148 19.56 2.48 -4.64
N ASN A 149 19.21 2.97 -3.47
CA ASN A 149 18.38 2.25 -2.52
C ASN A 149 16.95 2.79 -2.59
N ARG A 150 16.01 1.96 -3.05
CA ARG A 150 14.63 2.37 -3.27
C ARG A 150 13.67 1.67 -2.33
N VAL A 151 12.64 2.38 -1.91
CA VAL A 151 11.51 1.83 -1.17
C VAL A 151 10.24 2.23 -1.91
N ILE A 152 9.48 1.25 -2.40
CA ILE A 152 8.29 1.47 -3.20
C ILE A 152 7.07 0.98 -2.43
N LEU A 153 6.15 1.90 -2.15
CA LEU A 153 4.87 1.61 -1.50
C LEU A 153 3.77 1.64 -2.55
N ILE A 154 3.07 0.54 -2.74
CA ILE A 154 1.94 0.45 -3.69
C ILE A 154 0.67 0.28 -2.86
N LEU A 155 -0.28 1.19 -2.99
CA LEU A 155 -1.47 1.13 -2.14
C LEU A 155 -2.72 1.74 -2.78
N ASN A 156 -3.86 1.25 -2.32
CA ASN A 156 -5.13 1.94 -2.47
C ASN A 156 -5.31 2.79 -1.21
N PRO A 157 -5.41 4.13 -1.33
CA PRO A 157 -5.53 4.98 -0.14
C PRO A 157 -6.68 4.53 0.78
N THR A 158 -6.45 4.59 2.08
CA THR A 158 -7.44 4.27 3.12
C THR A 158 -7.83 5.56 3.84
N THR A 159 -7.55 5.67 5.14
CA THR A 159 -7.87 6.87 5.92
C THR A 159 -6.63 7.73 6.12
N LYS A 160 -6.87 9.01 6.34
CA LYS A 160 -5.79 9.97 6.65
C LYS A 160 -5.12 9.69 8.01
N GLU A 161 -5.72 8.83 8.84
CA GLU A 161 -5.12 8.40 10.11
C GLU A 161 -3.98 7.40 9.89
N HIS A 162 -3.93 6.72 8.75
CA HIS A 162 -2.92 5.73 8.45
C HIS A 162 -1.52 6.36 8.41
N TRP A 163 -0.51 5.66 8.97
CA TRP A 163 0.86 6.18 9.07
C TRP A 163 1.43 6.61 7.71
N ILE A 164 1.08 5.92 6.60
CA ILE A 164 1.55 6.29 5.26
C ILE A 164 1.08 7.71 4.91
N TYR A 165 -0.20 8.03 5.20
CA TYR A 165 -0.68 9.38 4.94
C TYR A 165 0.05 10.39 5.83
N GLN A 166 0.16 10.10 7.12
CA GLN A 166 0.80 11.02 8.06
C GLN A 166 2.25 11.30 7.67
N ARG A 167 3.02 10.25 7.39
CA ARG A 167 4.45 10.35 7.08
C ARG A 167 4.74 10.97 5.72
N PHE A 168 4.02 10.52 4.67
CA PHE A 168 4.37 10.87 3.30
C PHE A 168 3.53 12.01 2.72
N PHE A 169 2.38 12.31 3.29
CA PHE A 169 1.53 13.39 2.81
C PHE A 169 1.41 14.54 3.81
N ALA A 170 0.86 14.29 4.99
CA ALA A 170 0.62 15.35 5.98
C ALA A 170 1.93 16.03 6.43
N ALA A 171 2.92 15.25 6.86
CA ALA A 171 4.21 15.78 7.34
C ALA A 171 4.99 16.53 6.25
N LYS A 172 4.70 16.28 4.99
CA LYS A 172 5.38 16.93 3.86
C LYS A 172 4.52 18.01 3.18
N ALA A 173 3.32 18.27 3.70
CA ALA A 173 2.35 19.22 3.14
C ALA A 173 2.05 18.91 1.66
N VAL A 174 1.85 17.62 1.36
CA VAL A 174 1.50 17.13 0.02
C VAL A 174 0.07 16.61 0.07
N ASN A 175 -0.75 16.98 -0.90
CA ASN A 175 -2.14 16.53 -0.99
C ASN A 175 -2.22 15.12 -1.58
N GLY A 176 -3.26 14.38 -1.21
CA GLY A 176 -3.58 13.12 -1.88
C GLY A 176 -3.81 13.34 -3.38
N GLY A 177 -3.45 12.34 -4.19
CA GLY A 177 -3.59 12.45 -5.64
C GLY A 177 -2.44 13.19 -6.33
N HIS A 178 -1.40 13.54 -5.59
CA HIS A 178 -0.25 14.27 -6.14
C HIS A 178 0.57 13.40 -7.11
N ASN A 179 1.06 14.02 -8.18
CA ASN A 179 2.07 13.45 -9.08
C ASN A 179 3.27 14.41 -9.13
N GLY A 180 4.45 13.90 -8.82
CA GLY A 180 5.66 14.72 -8.75
C GLY A 180 6.61 14.25 -7.66
N TRP A 181 7.49 15.13 -7.20
CA TRP A 181 8.44 14.78 -6.14
C TRP A 181 8.52 15.90 -5.10
N LYS A 182 8.82 15.49 -3.88
CA LYS A 182 9.03 16.40 -2.75
C LYS A 182 10.11 15.77 -1.85
N ASP A 183 11.18 16.53 -1.59
CA ASP A 183 12.36 16.04 -0.84
C ASP A 183 12.91 14.74 -1.44
N ASN A 184 12.85 13.64 -0.69
CA ASN A 184 13.33 12.32 -1.12
C ASN A 184 12.19 11.36 -1.51
N VAL A 185 10.99 11.91 -1.81
CA VAL A 185 9.80 11.11 -2.14
C VAL A 185 9.31 11.45 -3.54
N THR A 186 9.13 10.43 -4.37
CA THR A 186 8.41 10.53 -5.65
C THR A 186 6.99 9.99 -5.44
N TYR A 187 6.01 10.77 -5.89
CA TYR A 187 4.58 10.44 -5.80
C TYR A 187 4.06 10.12 -7.19
N ILE A 188 3.36 9.02 -7.30
CA ILE A 188 2.70 8.60 -8.53
C ILE A 188 1.25 8.26 -8.18
N HIS A 189 0.32 8.98 -8.79
CA HIS A 189 -1.11 8.73 -8.57
C HIS A 189 -1.76 8.46 -9.92
N THR A 190 -2.41 7.30 -10.03
CA THR A 190 -3.12 6.91 -11.24
C THR A 190 -4.54 6.47 -10.90
N THR A 191 -5.42 6.56 -11.87
CA THR A 191 -6.81 6.13 -11.77
C THR A 191 -7.12 5.20 -12.94
N PHE A 192 -8.31 4.63 -12.95
CA PHE A 192 -8.76 3.82 -14.09
C PHE A 192 -8.64 4.57 -15.43
N LYS A 193 -8.75 5.91 -15.41
CA LYS A 193 -8.65 6.75 -16.62
C LYS A 193 -7.26 6.66 -17.27
N ASP A 194 -6.24 6.41 -16.45
CA ASP A 194 -4.86 6.24 -16.92
C ASP A 194 -4.61 4.84 -17.51
N ASN A 195 -5.60 3.94 -17.43
CA ASN A 195 -5.47 2.53 -17.80
C ASN A 195 -6.67 2.02 -18.61
N MET A 196 -7.50 2.92 -19.14
CA MET A 196 -8.78 2.55 -19.77
C MET A 196 -8.64 1.51 -20.89
N GLU A 197 -7.56 1.59 -21.67
CA GLU A 197 -7.32 0.69 -22.81
C GLU A 197 -7.17 -0.77 -22.41
N HIS A 198 -6.88 -1.02 -21.14
CA HIS A 198 -6.65 -2.37 -20.61
C HIS A 198 -7.81 -2.87 -19.74
N LEU A 199 -8.90 -2.10 -19.66
CA LEU A 199 -10.06 -2.46 -18.82
C LEU A 199 -11.21 -2.98 -19.68
N SER A 200 -11.92 -3.99 -19.18
CA SER A 200 -13.07 -4.54 -19.89
C SER A 200 -14.24 -3.55 -19.87
N ASP A 201 -15.06 -3.59 -20.90
CA ASP A 201 -16.28 -2.76 -20.97
C ASP A 201 -17.18 -3.00 -19.75
N SER A 202 -17.31 -4.25 -19.31
CA SER A 202 -18.12 -4.59 -18.14
C SER A 202 -17.61 -3.90 -16.87
N PHE A 203 -16.29 -3.80 -16.70
CA PHE A 203 -15.71 -3.11 -15.55
C PHE A 203 -15.92 -1.59 -15.66
N LEU A 204 -15.81 -1.03 -16.86
CA LEU A 204 -16.07 0.40 -17.08
C LEU A 204 -17.54 0.74 -16.81
N MET A 205 -18.48 -0.13 -17.20
CA MET A 205 -19.89 0.03 -16.87
C MET A 205 -20.13 -0.02 -15.35
N GLN A 206 -19.46 -0.93 -14.65
CA GLN A 206 -19.54 -1.02 -13.19
C GLN A 206 -19.03 0.25 -12.53
N ILE A 207 -17.93 0.82 -13.01
CA ILE A 207 -17.38 2.10 -12.52
C ILE A 207 -18.42 3.22 -12.67
N GLU A 208 -19.07 3.30 -13.83
CA GLU A 208 -20.07 4.34 -14.09
C GLU A 208 -21.29 4.19 -13.17
N GLU A 209 -21.72 2.95 -12.91
CA GLU A 209 -22.79 2.68 -11.97
C GLU A 209 -22.41 3.13 -10.55
N ILE A 210 -21.18 2.81 -10.10
CA ILE A 210 -20.67 3.26 -8.81
C ILE A 210 -20.65 4.79 -8.75
N ARG A 211 -20.17 5.44 -9.81
CA ARG A 211 -20.10 6.91 -9.88
C ARG A 211 -21.48 7.54 -9.67
N ARG A 212 -22.49 6.96 -10.31
CA ARG A 212 -23.87 7.49 -10.25
C ARG A 212 -24.55 7.24 -8.90
N ARG A 213 -24.38 6.02 -8.35
CA ARG A 213 -25.10 5.60 -7.13
C ARG A 213 -24.36 5.93 -5.83
N ARG A 214 -23.03 5.90 -5.85
CA ARG A 214 -22.19 6.01 -4.65
C ARG A 214 -20.98 6.91 -4.92
N PRO A 215 -21.19 8.25 -5.08
CA PRO A 215 -20.09 9.15 -5.42
C PRO A 215 -18.95 9.15 -4.41
N ASP A 216 -19.24 8.94 -3.11
CA ASP A 216 -18.18 8.84 -2.09
C ASP A 216 -17.31 7.61 -2.33
N LYS A 217 -17.95 6.47 -2.61
CA LYS A 217 -17.25 5.23 -2.94
C LYS A 217 -16.45 5.37 -4.24
N TYR A 218 -17.00 6.07 -5.22
CA TYR A 218 -16.31 6.37 -6.47
C TYR A 218 -15.03 7.17 -6.20
N ASN A 219 -15.13 8.25 -5.42
CA ASN A 219 -13.98 9.10 -5.10
C ASN A 219 -12.91 8.32 -4.34
N HIS A 220 -13.31 7.48 -3.39
CA HIS A 220 -12.37 6.71 -2.59
C HIS A 220 -11.81 5.52 -3.35
N GLN A 221 -12.64 4.57 -3.77
CA GLN A 221 -12.18 3.27 -4.29
C GLN A 221 -11.74 3.32 -5.75
N ILE A 222 -12.37 4.18 -6.56
CA ILE A 222 -12.11 4.23 -8.01
C ILE A 222 -11.07 5.31 -8.34
N LEU A 223 -11.20 6.49 -7.74
CA LEU A 223 -10.22 7.55 -7.96
C LEU A 223 -9.04 7.53 -6.98
N GLY A 224 -9.09 6.70 -5.94
CA GLY A 224 -7.99 6.58 -4.99
C GLY A 224 -7.87 7.76 -4.03
N GLY A 225 -9.01 8.30 -3.61
CA GLY A 225 -9.03 9.39 -2.62
C GLY A 225 -8.86 8.88 -1.19
N TRP A 226 -8.13 9.62 -0.38
CA TRP A 226 -7.99 9.35 1.05
C TRP A 226 -9.28 9.73 1.78
N LEU A 227 -9.71 8.91 2.74
CA LEU A 227 -10.87 9.18 3.58
C LEU A 227 -10.45 9.97 4.82
N ASP A 228 -11.29 10.90 5.24
CA ASP A 228 -11.06 11.63 6.49
C ASP A 228 -11.23 10.70 7.71
N LYS A 229 -12.17 9.77 7.63
CA LYS A 229 -12.45 8.77 8.68
C LYS A 229 -12.80 7.43 8.04
N ALA A 230 -12.61 6.36 8.79
CA ALA A 230 -12.93 5.01 8.32
C ALA A 230 -14.43 4.86 7.99
N ASP A 231 -14.75 4.07 6.99
CA ASP A 231 -16.14 3.71 6.69
C ASP A 231 -16.75 2.97 7.89
N GLY A 232 -17.99 3.30 8.20
CA GLY A 232 -18.70 2.65 9.32
C GLY A 232 -18.54 3.36 10.67
N VAL A 233 -17.84 4.49 10.72
CA VAL A 233 -17.78 5.27 11.97
C VAL A 233 -19.18 5.78 12.32
N VAL A 234 -19.69 5.33 13.46
CA VAL A 234 -21.03 5.69 13.93
C VAL A 234 -21.11 7.16 14.29
N PHE A 235 -20.05 7.69 14.92
CA PHE A 235 -20.01 9.08 15.35
C PHE A 235 -18.98 9.83 14.52
N THR A 236 -19.45 10.70 13.62
CA THR A 236 -18.58 11.46 12.71
C THR A 236 -18.17 12.84 13.27
N ARG A 237 -18.89 13.30 14.28
CA ARG A 237 -18.65 14.62 14.90
C ARG A 237 -18.28 14.44 16.37
N TRP A 238 -16.99 14.29 16.64
CA TRP A 238 -16.51 14.14 18.00
C TRP A 238 -15.21 14.96 18.20
N THR A 239 -14.95 15.32 19.45
CA THR A 239 -13.73 16.02 19.83
C THR A 239 -13.21 15.41 21.12
N ILE A 240 -11.90 15.49 21.34
CA ILE A 240 -11.29 15.07 22.59
C ILE A 240 -11.39 16.23 23.58
N GLY A 241 -11.86 15.94 24.78
CA GLY A 241 -12.02 16.93 25.82
C GLY A 241 -12.39 16.28 27.15
N PRO A 242 -12.56 17.09 28.21
CA PRO A 242 -12.89 16.54 29.53
C PRO A 242 -14.28 15.90 29.53
N PHE A 243 -14.43 14.84 30.33
CA PHE A 243 -15.74 14.20 30.56
C PHE A 243 -16.61 15.17 31.38
N ASN A 244 -17.90 15.27 31.02
CA ASN A 244 -18.83 16.11 31.79
C ASN A 244 -19.37 15.31 32.98
N GLU A 245 -18.82 15.56 34.14
CA GLU A 245 -19.17 14.88 35.40
C GLU A 245 -20.60 15.16 35.89
N TYR A 246 -21.24 16.19 35.35
CA TYR A 246 -22.63 16.56 35.75
C TYR A 246 -23.69 15.88 34.96
N THR A 247 -23.31 15.14 33.91
CA THR A 247 -24.25 14.41 33.06
C THR A 247 -24.51 13.03 33.69
N PRO A 248 -25.76 12.58 33.79
CA PRO A 248 -26.04 11.18 34.20
C PRO A 248 -25.30 10.20 33.27
N TYR A 249 -24.73 9.17 33.85
CA TYR A 249 -23.88 8.25 33.09
C TYR A 249 -24.22 6.79 33.40
N VAL A 250 -23.80 5.94 32.48
CA VAL A 250 -23.86 4.49 32.62
C VAL A 250 -22.49 3.90 32.21
N TYR A 251 -22.23 2.71 32.69
CA TYR A 251 -21.06 1.95 32.25
C TYR A 251 -21.48 0.87 31.25
N GLY A 252 -20.67 0.70 30.23
CA GLY A 252 -20.77 -0.40 29.28
C GLY A 252 -19.45 -1.15 29.25
N GLN A 253 -19.53 -2.46 29.21
CA GLN A 253 -18.31 -3.30 29.12
C GLN A 253 -18.43 -4.24 27.95
N ASP A 254 -17.34 -4.32 27.18
CA ASP A 254 -17.16 -5.31 26.12
C ASP A 254 -16.03 -6.23 26.54
N PHE A 255 -16.31 -7.51 26.64
CA PHE A 255 -15.33 -8.51 27.08
C PHE A 255 -14.48 -8.92 25.87
N GLY A 256 -13.20 -8.66 25.95
CA GLY A 256 -12.26 -9.12 24.95
C GLY A 256 -12.12 -10.65 24.96
N PHE A 257 -11.83 -11.23 23.82
CA PHE A 257 -11.56 -12.66 23.69
C PHE A 257 -10.20 -12.85 23.02
N SER A 258 -9.38 -13.70 23.64
CA SER A 258 -8.04 -14.01 23.14
C SER A 258 -7.13 -12.77 23.13
N VAL A 259 -6.84 -12.21 21.97
CA VAL A 259 -5.95 -11.05 21.80
C VAL A 259 -6.68 -9.71 21.87
N ASP A 260 -8.00 -9.73 21.88
CA ASP A 260 -8.78 -8.49 21.95
C ASP A 260 -8.82 -7.96 23.38
N PRO A 261 -8.58 -6.66 23.61
CA PRO A 261 -8.65 -6.09 24.96
C PRO A 261 -10.08 -6.02 25.46
N THR A 262 -10.26 -6.23 26.75
CA THR A 262 -11.54 -5.92 27.42
C THR A 262 -11.64 -4.40 27.56
N VAL A 263 -12.76 -3.84 27.18
CA VAL A 263 -13.00 -2.39 27.22
C VAL A 263 -14.13 -2.06 28.19
N LEU A 264 -13.90 -1.10 29.07
CA LEU A 264 -14.91 -0.53 29.96
C LEU A 264 -15.11 0.95 29.61
N LEU A 265 -16.33 1.33 29.30
CA LEU A 265 -16.66 2.68 28.91
C LEU A 265 -17.62 3.31 29.92
N LYS A 266 -17.32 4.54 30.34
CA LYS A 266 -18.27 5.41 31.05
C LYS A 266 -18.92 6.32 30.01
N VAL A 267 -20.25 6.28 29.91
CA VAL A 267 -21.00 7.01 28.88
C VAL A 267 -22.00 7.95 29.55
N GLY A 268 -21.80 9.24 29.37
CA GLY A 268 -22.76 10.26 29.79
C GLY A 268 -23.60 10.72 28.60
N ILE A 269 -24.92 10.87 28.80
CA ILE A 269 -25.83 11.28 27.72
C ILE A 269 -26.67 12.45 28.17
N ASP A 270 -26.59 13.54 27.44
CA ASP A 270 -27.46 14.72 27.58
C ASP A 270 -28.42 14.71 26.39
N LYS A 271 -29.65 14.28 26.66
CA LYS A 271 -30.69 14.13 25.62
C LYS A 271 -31.16 15.48 25.09
N ASP A 272 -31.21 16.47 25.96
CA ASP A 272 -31.71 17.81 25.60
C ASP A 272 -30.75 18.51 24.62
N ARG A 273 -29.43 18.42 24.92
CA ARG A 273 -28.39 19.01 24.07
C ARG A 273 -27.90 18.08 22.98
N LYS A 274 -28.40 16.85 22.92
CA LYS A 274 -27.99 15.80 21.96
C LYS A 274 -26.47 15.60 21.97
N LYS A 275 -25.90 15.53 23.19
CA LYS A 275 -24.46 15.32 23.41
C LYS A 275 -24.20 14.03 24.16
N MET A 276 -23.07 13.40 23.87
CA MET A 276 -22.60 12.19 24.54
C MET A 276 -21.11 12.34 24.84
N TRP A 277 -20.70 11.84 26.00
CA TRP A 277 -19.29 11.84 26.43
C TRP A 277 -18.83 10.40 26.65
N UNK A 278 -17.70 9.91 26.41
CA UNK A 278 -17.21 8.69 26.57
C UNK A 278 -15.93 8.82 27.26
N UNK A 279 -15.78 8.33 27.95
CA UNK A 279 -14.69 8.23 28.61
C UNK A 279 -14.37 6.83 28.66
N GLY A 280 -13.26 6.44 28.42
CA GLY A 280 -12.71 5.10 28.50
C GLY A 280 -11.46 5.05 29.34
#